data_5c35fd90960134146197b54a7f7930d5
#
_entry.id   5c35fd90960134146197b54a7f7930d5
#
_cell.length_a   1.000
_cell.length_b   1.000
_cell.length_c   1.000
_cell.angle_alpha   90.00
_cell.angle_beta   90.00
_cell.angle_gamma   90.00
#
_symmetry.space_group_name_H-M   'P 1'
#
loop_
_entity.id
_entity.type
_entity.pdbx_description
1 polymer ?
#
loop_
_entity_poly.entity_id
_entity_poly.type
_entity_poly.pdbx_seq_one_letter_code
_entity_poly.pdbx_strand_id
1 'polypeptide(L)'
;MKPVLLVAGTTLLISLSGCAKDYGLAPPVGGEKITVTIKVPKDLKAENMRVMYRSPVCTFTGHTGNWVAYKREGYQKLDLEPLRVGESDLYEAKLPVDGGGACQWRLSNVTFGVAYEKPEQFGDGITYGAGGGVVVVFDHNKPSRSGSSIEVDGDLTIKKDYYPWVSETFLGQYTHHINLMGEGDIYLGYKALKAKSIYFEPVLHSHFILYSVE
;
A
#
# COMPACT_ATOMS: atom_id res chain seq x y z
N MET A 1 -78.59 -0.80 -21.58
CA MET A 1 -77.54 -1.49 -20.85
C MET A 1 -76.37 -1.67 -21.83
N LYS A 2 -75.26 -0.94 -21.61
CA LYS A 2 -74.03 -1.02 -22.43
C LYS A 2 -72.98 -1.82 -21.64
N PRO A 3 -72.32 -2.82 -22.23
CA PRO A 3 -71.22 -3.52 -21.53
C PRO A 3 -69.94 -2.65 -21.58
N VAL A 4 -69.30 -2.49 -20.42
CA VAL A 4 -67.97 -1.88 -20.27
C VAL A 4 -66.91 -2.97 -20.48
N LEU A 5 -66.11 -2.81 -21.51
CA LEU A 5 -64.95 -3.71 -21.78
C LEU A 5 -63.78 -3.27 -20.89
N LEU A 6 -63.40 -4.11 -19.93
CA LEU A 6 -62.21 -3.93 -19.09
C LEU A 6 -60.99 -4.48 -19.86
N VAL A 7 -60.12 -3.59 -20.34
CA VAL A 7 -58.82 -3.97 -20.92
C VAL A 7 -57.80 -4.10 -19.77
N ALA A 8 -57.45 -5.36 -19.45
CA ALA A 8 -56.37 -5.62 -18.50
C ALA A 8 -55.02 -5.44 -19.20
N GLY A 9 -54.36 -4.31 -18.92
CA GLY A 9 -52.98 -4.06 -19.38
C GLY A 9 -51.98 -4.87 -18.57
N THR A 10 -51.41 -5.88 -19.14
CA THR A 10 -50.29 -6.69 -18.57
C THR A 10 -49.01 -5.91 -18.74
N THR A 11 -48.55 -5.25 -17.64
CA THR A 11 -47.25 -4.56 -17.63
C THR A 11 -46.15 -5.60 -17.50
N LEU A 12 -45.42 -5.88 -18.58
CA LEU A 12 -44.26 -6.76 -18.62
C LEU A 12 -43.08 -6.03 -17.98
N LEU A 13 -42.77 -6.30 -16.69
CA LEU A 13 -41.58 -5.86 -16.00
C LEU A 13 -40.38 -6.64 -16.55
N ILE A 14 -39.68 -6.04 -17.52
CA ILE A 14 -38.39 -6.54 -17.97
C ILE A 14 -37.38 -6.13 -16.90
N SER A 15 -37.03 -7.06 -16.01
CA SER A 15 -35.88 -6.93 -15.10
C SER A 15 -34.60 -6.94 -15.93
N LEU A 16 -34.06 -5.76 -16.21
CA LEU A 16 -32.72 -5.57 -16.73
C LEU A 16 -31.73 -5.96 -15.62
N SER A 17 -31.40 -7.24 -15.49
CA SER A 17 -30.24 -7.71 -14.75
C SER A 17 -28.99 -7.32 -15.54
N GLY A 18 -28.56 -6.07 -15.39
CA GLY A 18 -27.27 -5.65 -15.87
C GLY A 18 -26.19 -6.44 -15.13
N CYS A 19 -25.53 -7.38 -15.81
CA CYS A 19 -24.31 -8.00 -15.30
C CYS A 19 -23.23 -6.91 -15.19
N ALA A 20 -23.17 -6.21 -14.06
CA ALA A 20 -22.04 -5.37 -13.74
C ALA A 20 -20.82 -6.30 -13.60
N LYS A 21 -19.86 -6.20 -14.52
CA LYS A 21 -18.63 -6.98 -14.47
C LYS A 21 -17.84 -6.53 -13.24
N ASP A 22 -17.61 -7.47 -12.30
CA ASP A 22 -16.79 -7.19 -11.13
C ASP A 22 -15.31 -7.15 -11.56
N TYR A 23 -14.69 -5.99 -11.38
CA TYR A 23 -13.28 -5.75 -11.65
C TYR A 23 -12.41 -5.86 -10.39
N GLY A 24 -13.00 -6.30 -9.27
CA GLY A 24 -12.30 -6.46 -8.00
C GLY A 24 -11.24 -7.57 -8.01
N LEU A 25 -10.46 -7.60 -6.94
CA LEU A 25 -9.55 -8.70 -6.63
C LEU A 25 -10.37 -9.94 -6.25
N ALA A 26 -10.01 -11.08 -6.82
CA ALA A 26 -10.58 -12.38 -6.50
C ALA A 26 -9.47 -13.44 -6.54
N PRO A 27 -8.53 -13.42 -5.57
CA PRO A 27 -7.40 -14.33 -5.55
C PRO A 27 -7.86 -15.77 -5.41
N PRO A 28 -7.22 -16.73 -6.10
CA PRO A 28 -7.60 -18.14 -6.03
C PRO A 28 -7.36 -18.69 -4.62
N VAL A 29 -8.28 -19.56 -4.18
CA VAL A 29 -8.15 -20.26 -2.90
C VAL A 29 -6.89 -21.14 -2.95
N GLY A 30 -6.00 -21.01 -1.94
CA GLY A 30 -4.75 -21.76 -1.89
C GLY A 30 -3.65 -21.26 -2.84
N GLY A 31 -3.86 -20.14 -3.53
CA GLY A 31 -2.86 -19.51 -4.38
C GLY A 31 -1.57 -19.11 -3.62
N GLU A 32 -0.48 -18.95 -4.37
CA GLU A 32 0.80 -18.51 -3.83
C GLU A 32 0.67 -17.14 -3.15
N LYS A 33 1.37 -16.98 -2.01
CA LYS A 33 1.38 -15.74 -1.22
C LYS A 33 2.81 -15.38 -0.84
N ILE A 34 3.09 -14.09 -0.83
CA ILE A 34 4.30 -13.53 -0.21
C ILE A 34 3.95 -13.15 1.23
N THR A 35 4.75 -13.62 2.19
CA THR A 35 4.62 -13.23 3.59
C THR A 35 5.51 -12.03 3.87
N VAL A 36 4.92 -10.96 4.42
CA VAL A 36 5.66 -9.80 4.90
C VAL A 36 5.57 -9.79 6.42
N THR A 37 6.73 -9.86 7.08
CA THR A 37 6.86 -9.82 8.53
C THR A 37 7.60 -8.57 8.94
N ILE A 38 7.05 -7.80 9.88
CA ILE A 38 7.66 -6.61 10.47
C ILE A 38 7.91 -6.87 11.94
N LYS A 39 9.15 -6.71 12.41
CA LYS A 39 9.49 -6.68 13.82
C LYS A 39 9.38 -5.23 14.31
N VAL A 40 8.34 -4.95 15.08
CA VAL A 40 8.01 -3.59 15.50
C VAL A 40 8.73 -3.24 16.80
N PRO A 41 9.62 -2.22 16.81
CA PRO A 41 10.26 -1.76 18.03
C PRO A 41 9.25 -1.18 19.03
N LYS A 42 9.64 -1.13 20.29
CA LYS A 42 8.90 -0.38 21.31
C LYS A 42 8.70 1.08 20.86
N ASP A 43 7.58 1.67 21.21
CA ASP A 43 7.14 3.03 20.89
C ASP A 43 6.70 3.26 19.44
N LEU A 44 6.84 2.23 18.58
CA LEU A 44 6.33 2.24 17.21
C LEU A 44 5.15 1.29 17.04
N LYS A 45 4.43 1.48 15.97
CA LYS A 45 3.37 0.56 15.47
C LYS A 45 3.61 0.23 14.01
N ALA A 46 3.17 -0.94 13.57
CA ALA A 46 3.13 -1.26 12.15
C ALA A 46 2.11 -0.36 11.44
N GLU A 47 2.48 0.16 10.28
CA GLU A 47 1.55 0.88 9.42
C GLU A 47 0.76 -0.08 8.52
N ASN A 48 -0.42 0.38 8.07
CA ASN A 48 -1.16 -0.33 7.04
C ASN A 48 -0.29 -0.47 5.78
N MET A 49 -0.19 -1.68 5.29
CA MET A 49 0.54 -1.98 4.07
C MET A 49 -0.25 -1.51 2.85
N ARG A 50 0.38 -0.73 1.99
CA ARG A 50 -0.20 -0.33 0.72
C ARG A 50 0.24 -1.29 -0.36
N VAL A 51 -0.67 -2.17 -0.77
CA VAL A 51 -0.42 -3.22 -1.77
C VAL A 51 -0.96 -2.77 -3.11
N MET A 52 -0.14 -2.87 -4.15
CA MET A 52 -0.49 -2.50 -5.51
C MET A 52 -0.55 -3.73 -6.39
N TYR A 53 -1.68 -3.90 -7.06
CA TYR A 53 -1.87 -4.87 -8.13
C TYR A 53 -1.92 -4.18 -9.48
N ARG A 54 -1.45 -4.86 -10.53
CA ARG A 54 -1.52 -4.39 -11.92
C ARG A 54 -2.23 -5.41 -12.80
N SER A 55 -2.80 -4.91 -13.91
CA SER A 55 -3.52 -5.72 -14.87
C SER A 55 -3.17 -5.33 -16.30
N PRO A 56 -2.67 -6.26 -17.11
CA PRO A 56 -2.51 -6.05 -18.55
C PRO A 56 -3.84 -6.16 -19.30
N VAL A 57 -4.88 -6.74 -18.68
CA VAL A 57 -6.21 -6.96 -19.27
C VAL A 57 -7.10 -5.73 -19.12
N CYS A 58 -7.20 -5.20 -17.90
CA CYS A 58 -7.98 -4.00 -17.59
C CYS A 58 -7.09 -2.77 -17.71
N THR A 59 -6.97 -2.24 -18.92
CA THR A 59 -6.10 -1.10 -19.22
C THR A 59 -6.88 0.22 -19.21
N PHE A 60 -6.17 1.32 -19.06
CA PHE A 60 -6.70 2.66 -19.27
C PHE A 60 -5.86 3.44 -20.29
N THR A 61 -6.45 4.48 -20.89
CA THR A 61 -5.75 5.34 -21.85
C THR A 61 -5.05 6.47 -21.10
N GLY A 62 -3.73 6.53 -21.23
CA GLY A 62 -2.93 7.68 -20.82
C GLY A 62 -2.59 8.56 -22.04
N HIS A 63 -2.11 9.78 -21.79
CA HIS A 63 -1.63 10.69 -22.81
C HIS A 63 -0.21 11.14 -22.49
N THR A 64 0.63 11.26 -23.49
CA THR A 64 1.96 11.88 -23.39
C THR A 64 1.82 13.40 -23.21
N GLY A 65 2.91 14.09 -22.92
CA GLY A 65 2.93 15.57 -22.90
C GLY A 65 2.49 16.22 -24.22
N ASN A 66 2.59 15.51 -25.34
CA ASN A 66 2.13 15.94 -26.68
C ASN A 66 0.74 15.38 -27.03
N TRP A 67 -0.04 14.97 -26.04
CA TRP A 67 -1.41 14.45 -26.19
C TRP A 67 -1.55 13.17 -27.04
N VAL A 68 -0.46 12.45 -27.27
CA VAL A 68 -0.52 11.15 -27.94
C VAL A 68 -1.07 10.11 -26.96
N ALA A 69 -2.17 9.47 -27.31
CA ALA A 69 -2.81 8.44 -26.51
C ALA A 69 -1.97 7.14 -26.50
N TYR A 70 -1.84 6.53 -25.34
CA TYR A 70 -1.22 5.21 -25.18
C TYR A 70 -1.96 4.36 -24.14
N LYS A 71 -1.87 3.05 -24.26
CA LYS A 71 -2.45 2.12 -23.28
C LYS A 71 -1.52 1.95 -22.10
N ARG A 72 -2.10 2.01 -20.90
CA ARG A 72 -1.40 1.73 -19.63
C ARG A 72 -2.09 0.55 -18.95
N GLU A 73 -1.32 -0.25 -18.25
CA GLU A 73 -1.86 -1.28 -17.36
C GLU A 73 -2.77 -0.65 -16.30
N GLY A 74 -3.88 -1.34 -16.03
CA GLY A 74 -4.72 -1.01 -14.91
C GLY A 74 -3.99 -1.22 -13.60
N TYR A 75 -4.40 -0.51 -12.57
CA TYR A 75 -3.88 -0.71 -11.22
C TYR A 75 -5.02 -0.69 -10.20
N GLN A 76 -4.82 -1.46 -9.14
CA GLN A 76 -5.71 -1.46 -7.97
C GLN A 76 -4.86 -1.41 -6.71
N LYS A 77 -5.24 -0.52 -5.82
CA LYS A 77 -4.62 -0.35 -4.51
C LYS A 77 -5.47 -1.06 -3.46
N LEU A 78 -4.80 -1.78 -2.57
CA LEU A 78 -5.39 -2.38 -1.37
C LEU A 78 -4.59 -1.90 -0.16
N ASP A 79 -5.27 -1.37 0.86
CA ASP A 79 -4.67 -1.11 2.16
C ASP A 79 -4.95 -2.32 3.06
N LEU A 80 -3.90 -2.96 3.53
CA LEU A 80 -3.94 -4.19 4.32
C LEU A 80 -3.29 -3.96 5.69
N GLU A 81 -4.04 -4.19 6.75
CA GLU A 81 -3.53 -4.13 8.11
C GLU A 81 -2.73 -5.40 8.42
N PRO A 82 -1.44 -5.30 8.81
CA PRO A 82 -0.69 -6.46 9.26
C PRO A 82 -1.16 -6.91 10.64
N LEU A 83 -1.29 -8.22 10.83
CA LEU A 83 -1.80 -8.80 12.07
C LEU A 83 -0.65 -9.19 13.01
N ARG A 84 -0.81 -8.89 14.28
CA ARG A 84 0.16 -9.28 15.31
C ARG A 84 0.23 -10.80 15.45
N VAL A 85 1.43 -11.34 15.53
CA VAL A 85 1.67 -12.79 15.69
C VAL A 85 1.72 -13.13 17.18
N GLY A 86 0.60 -13.60 17.73
CA GLY A 86 0.47 -13.91 19.14
C GLY A 86 0.74 -12.69 20.02
N GLU A 87 1.59 -12.87 21.05
CA GLU A 87 2.01 -11.78 21.96
C GLU A 87 3.40 -11.22 21.60
N SER A 88 3.95 -11.60 20.43
CA SER A 88 5.26 -11.14 19.99
C SER A 88 5.25 -9.69 19.49
N ASP A 89 6.43 -9.16 19.17
CA ASP A 89 6.63 -7.89 18.48
C ASP A 89 6.57 -8.01 16.95
N LEU A 90 6.17 -9.18 16.43
CA LEU A 90 6.05 -9.47 15.02
C LEU A 90 4.65 -9.20 14.50
N TYR A 91 4.58 -8.60 13.33
CA TYR A 91 3.35 -8.34 12.59
C TYR A 91 3.46 -8.91 11.18
N GLU A 92 2.45 -9.63 10.74
CA GLU A 92 2.46 -10.33 9.46
C GLU A 92 1.29 -9.94 8.57
N ALA A 93 1.55 -9.91 7.26
CA ALA A 93 0.54 -9.90 6.22
C ALA A 93 0.91 -10.91 5.12
N LYS A 94 -0.11 -11.52 4.52
CA LYS A 94 0.05 -12.48 3.42
C LYS A 94 -0.56 -11.90 2.15
N LEU A 95 0.28 -11.61 1.17
CA LEU A 95 -0.08 -10.95 -0.08
C LEU A 95 -0.26 -11.99 -1.17
N PRO A 96 -1.47 -12.22 -1.71
CA PRO A 96 -1.67 -13.10 -2.87
C PRO A 96 -0.84 -12.61 -4.07
N VAL A 97 -0.03 -13.48 -4.66
CA VAL A 97 0.75 -13.17 -5.87
C VAL A 97 -0.19 -12.99 -7.06
N ASP A 98 -1.16 -13.91 -7.19
CA ASP A 98 -2.24 -13.80 -8.14
C ASP A 98 -3.45 -13.15 -7.45
N GLY A 99 -3.77 -11.95 -7.87
CA GLY A 99 -4.94 -11.21 -7.41
C GLY A 99 -6.23 -11.63 -8.13
N GLY A 100 -6.14 -12.44 -9.19
CA GLY A 100 -7.25 -13.05 -9.91
C GLY A 100 -8.25 -12.06 -10.49
N GLY A 101 -9.52 -12.48 -10.48
CA GLY A 101 -10.64 -11.70 -10.98
C GLY A 101 -10.67 -11.53 -12.49
N ALA A 102 -11.67 -10.83 -12.99
CA ALA A 102 -11.84 -10.60 -14.43
C ALA A 102 -10.70 -9.84 -15.09
N CYS A 103 -9.94 -9.07 -14.30
CA CYS A 103 -8.79 -8.29 -14.74
C CYS A 103 -7.46 -9.06 -14.69
N GLN A 104 -7.43 -10.28 -14.14
CA GLN A 104 -6.21 -11.05 -13.96
C GLN A 104 -5.13 -10.23 -13.21
N TRP A 105 -5.52 -9.70 -12.06
CA TRP A 105 -4.66 -8.88 -11.23
C TRP A 105 -3.41 -9.63 -10.78
N ARG A 106 -2.26 -8.98 -10.82
CA ARG A 106 -0.99 -9.51 -10.33
C ARG A 106 -0.35 -8.55 -9.35
N LEU A 107 0.23 -9.09 -8.28
CA LEU A 107 0.96 -8.31 -7.29
C LEU A 107 2.14 -7.60 -7.97
N SER A 108 2.21 -6.29 -7.79
CA SER A 108 3.26 -5.45 -8.38
C SER A 108 4.23 -4.92 -7.35
N ASN A 109 3.73 -4.29 -6.30
CA ASN A 109 4.55 -3.79 -5.21
C ASN A 109 3.77 -3.68 -3.90
N VAL A 110 4.52 -3.58 -2.80
CA VAL A 110 4.00 -3.25 -1.48
C VAL A 110 4.84 -2.15 -0.85
N THR A 111 4.17 -1.20 -0.20
CA THR A 111 4.78 -0.22 0.71
C THR A 111 4.31 -0.53 2.11
N PHE A 112 5.24 -0.67 3.04
CA PHE A 112 4.97 -0.96 4.45
C PHE A 112 6.01 -0.28 5.33
N GLY A 113 5.78 -0.23 6.62
CA GLY A 113 6.71 0.41 7.54
C GLY A 113 6.19 0.48 8.95
N VAL A 114 6.82 1.38 9.71
CA VAL A 114 6.49 1.67 11.09
C VAL A 114 6.32 3.18 11.29
N ALA A 115 5.48 3.55 12.23
CA ALA A 115 5.20 4.92 12.63
C ALA A 115 5.21 5.03 14.16
N TYR A 116 5.40 6.23 14.70
CA TYR A 116 5.21 6.43 16.14
C TYR A 116 3.77 6.16 16.55
N GLU A 117 3.60 5.34 17.60
CA GLU A 117 2.28 5.04 18.14
C GLU A 117 1.70 6.26 18.87
N LYS A 118 2.56 6.99 19.59
CA LYS A 118 2.22 8.17 20.40
C LYS A 118 3.12 9.34 20.06
N PRO A 119 2.90 10.04 18.93
CA PRO A 119 3.72 11.18 18.54
C PRO A 119 3.68 12.35 19.54
N GLU A 120 2.60 12.49 20.30
CA GLU A 120 2.43 13.51 21.33
C GLU A 120 3.46 13.42 22.48
N GLN A 121 4.15 12.31 22.64
CA GLN A 121 5.25 12.19 23.62
C GLN A 121 6.42 13.13 23.33
N PHE A 122 6.53 13.67 22.13
CA PHE A 122 7.57 14.63 21.69
C PHE A 122 7.16 16.09 21.88
N GLY A 123 5.90 16.35 22.27
CA GLY A 123 5.36 17.70 22.52
C GLY A 123 3.90 17.83 22.11
N ASP A 124 3.24 18.84 22.65
CA ASP A 124 1.83 19.12 22.38
C ASP A 124 1.61 19.45 20.91
N GLY A 125 0.61 18.81 20.31
CA GLY A 125 0.23 19.03 18.92
C GLY A 125 1.16 18.39 17.88
N ILE A 126 2.21 17.68 18.30
CA ILE A 126 3.05 16.91 17.37
C ILE A 126 2.29 15.74 16.79
N THR A 127 2.36 15.60 15.49
CA THR A 127 1.81 14.47 14.73
C THR A 127 2.91 13.69 14.03
N TYR A 128 2.62 12.43 13.65
CA TYR A 128 3.57 11.68 12.84
C TYR A 128 3.60 12.24 11.41
N GLY A 129 4.80 12.50 10.92
CA GLY A 129 5.03 13.06 9.59
C GLY A 129 5.36 11.99 8.55
N ALA A 130 6.61 11.52 8.54
CA ALA A 130 7.11 10.62 7.51
C ALA A 130 8.27 9.74 7.99
N GLY A 131 8.71 8.84 7.12
CA GLY A 131 9.84 7.92 7.34
C GLY A 131 9.36 6.52 7.71
N GLY A 132 10.28 5.69 8.19
CA GLY A 132 9.97 4.31 8.64
C GLY A 132 9.51 3.34 7.56
N GLY A 133 9.38 3.78 6.30
CA GLY A 133 8.80 3.02 5.22
C GLY A 133 9.81 2.34 4.30
N VAL A 134 9.35 1.24 3.68
CA VAL A 134 10.08 0.44 2.69
C VAL A 134 9.13 0.13 1.52
N VAL A 135 9.68 0.13 0.30
CA VAL A 135 8.96 -0.28 -0.91
C VAL A 135 9.61 -1.53 -1.48
N VAL A 136 8.82 -2.59 -1.70
CA VAL A 136 9.28 -3.81 -2.38
C VAL A 136 8.50 -4.02 -3.66
N VAL A 137 9.21 -4.22 -4.75
CA VAL A 137 8.68 -4.40 -6.11
C VAL A 137 8.87 -5.84 -6.54
N PHE A 138 7.82 -6.48 -7.04
CA PHE A 138 7.78 -7.87 -7.46
C PHE A 138 7.70 -8.04 -8.98
N ASP A 139 7.69 -6.94 -9.72
CA ASP A 139 7.62 -6.91 -11.18
C ASP A 139 8.68 -5.96 -11.77
N HIS A 140 8.55 -5.61 -13.05
CA HIS A 140 9.45 -4.68 -13.72
C HIS A 140 8.95 -3.23 -13.72
N ASN A 141 7.82 -2.96 -13.07
CA ASN A 141 7.29 -1.60 -12.96
C ASN A 141 8.05 -0.80 -11.90
N LYS A 142 8.20 0.50 -12.15
CA LYS A 142 8.77 1.42 -11.16
C LYS A 142 7.63 1.99 -10.30
N PRO A 143 7.68 1.84 -8.99
CA PRO A 143 6.73 2.53 -8.11
C PRO A 143 6.96 4.03 -8.18
N SER A 144 5.88 4.80 -8.03
CA SER A 144 5.87 6.26 -8.27
C SER A 144 6.74 7.10 -7.32
N ARG A 145 7.35 6.50 -6.31
CA ARG A 145 8.16 7.19 -5.29
C ARG A 145 9.44 6.41 -4.93
N SER A 146 9.86 5.47 -5.77
CA SER A 146 11.15 4.81 -5.54
C SER A 146 12.26 5.63 -6.16
N GLY A 147 13.23 6.02 -5.35
CA GLY A 147 14.53 6.44 -5.80
C GLY A 147 15.29 5.29 -6.49
N SER A 148 16.52 5.04 -6.12
CA SER A 148 17.26 3.84 -6.52
C SER A 148 16.63 2.58 -5.88
N SER A 149 16.60 1.47 -6.62
CA SER A 149 16.19 0.17 -6.09
C SER A 149 17.39 -0.79 -6.01
N ILE A 150 17.46 -1.52 -4.91
CA ILE A 150 18.41 -2.61 -4.71
C ILE A 150 17.76 -3.88 -5.27
N GLU A 151 18.41 -4.55 -6.23
CA GLU A 151 17.93 -5.84 -6.73
C GLU A 151 18.36 -6.96 -5.80
N VAL A 152 17.40 -7.82 -5.44
CA VAL A 152 17.61 -8.97 -4.54
C VAL A 152 17.11 -10.25 -5.22
N ASP A 153 17.90 -11.31 -5.16
CA ASP A 153 17.50 -12.62 -5.65
C ASP A 153 17.05 -13.50 -4.46
N GLY A 154 15.77 -13.87 -4.47
CA GLY A 154 15.14 -14.66 -3.41
C GLY A 154 14.50 -13.83 -2.29
N ASP A 155 14.45 -14.42 -1.10
CA ASP A 155 13.84 -13.84 0.08
C ASP A 155 14.63 -12.63 0.61
N LEU A 156 13.91 -11.68 1.19
CA LEU A 156 14.47 -10.38 1.54
C LEU A 156 14.45 -10.17 3.07
N THR A 157 15.64 -9.93 3.63
CA THR A 157 15.77 -9.45 5.01
C THR A 157 16.30 -8.01 4.99
N ILE A 158 15.54 -7.10 5.59
CA ILE A 158 15.86 -5.68 5.66
C ILE A 158 16.07 -5.32 7.13
N LYS A 159 17.26 -4.86 7.47
CA LYS A 159 17.53 -4.22 8.75
C LYS A 159 17.92 -2.78 8.50
N LYS A 160 17.23 -1.84 9.16
CA LYS A 160 17.43 -0.41 8.93
C LYS A 160 17.39 0.36 10.24
N ASP A 161 18.37 1.22 10.44
CA ASP A 161 18.45 2.12 11.58
C ASP A 161 17.58 3.35 11.36
N TYR A 162 16.86 3.77 12.40
CA TYR A 162 16.01 4.96 12.39
C TYR A 162 16.28 5.84 13.60
N TYR A 163 16.27 7.14 13.36
CA TYR A 163 16.49 8.20 14.33
C TYR A 163 15.25 9.11 14.38
N PRO A 164 14.75 9.44 15.59
CA PRO A 164 13.70 10.44 15.74
C PRO A 164 14.13 11.78 15.19
N TRP A 165 13.30 12.41 14.38
CA TRP A 165 13.53 13.74 13.85
C TRP A 165 12.29 14.61 14.00
N VAL A 166 12.36 15.61 14.88
CA VAL A 166 11.32 16.61 15.07
C VAL A 166 11.56 17.74 14.07
N SER A 167 10.57 17.98 13.20
CA SER A 167 10.60 19.08 12.24
C SER A 167 9.48 20.07 12.52
N GLU A 168 9.82 21.36 12.43
CA GLU A 168 8.89 22.47 12.51
C GLU A 168 8.86 23.20 11.15
N THR A 169 7.66 23.45 10.64
CA THR A 169 7.49 24.16 9.37
C THR A 169 6.54 25.33 9.58
N PHE A 170 6.96 26.52 9.13
CA PHE A 170 6.21 27.76 9.24
C PHE A 170 5.57 28.20 7.91
N LEU A 171 5.80 27.47 6.81
CA LEU A 171 5.28 27.79 5.48
C LEU A 171 3.77 27.54 5.40
N GLY A 172 3.00 28.59 5.42
CA GLY A 172 1.54 28.57 5.35
C GLY A 172 0.87 28.36 6.70
N GLN A 173 0.89 27.18 7.25
CA GLN A 173 0.40 26.86 8.59
C GLN A 173 1.53 26.25 9.41
N TYR A 174 1.67 26.72 10.66
CA TYR A 174 2.61 26.13 11.59
C TYR A 174 2.28 24.66 11.85
N THR A 175 3.22 23.78 11.58
CA THR A 175 3.09 22.34 11.80
C THR A 175 4.33 21.77 12.47
N HIS A 176 4.08 20.84 13.40
CA HIS A 176 5.09 20.06 14.09
C HIS A 176 4.93 18.58 13.74
N HIS A 177 6.03 17.96 13.34
CA HIS A 177 6.02 16.54 13.04
C HIS A 177 7.18 15.81 13.68
N ILE A 178 6.91 14.58 14.16
CA ILE A 178 7.94 13.61 14.46
C ILE A 178 8.09 12.67 13.28
N ASN A 179 9.29 12.53 12.77
CA ASN A 179 9.63 11.69 11.63
C ASN A 179 10.61 10.58 12.06
N LEU A 180 10.71 9.54 11.26
CA LEU A 180 11.73 8.51 11.37
C LEU A 180 12.77 8.71 10.26
N MET A 181 13.90 9.30 10.59
CA MET A 181 15.01 9.46 9.65
C MET A 181 15.84 8.19 9.62
N GLY A 182 15.92 7.55 8.48
CA GLY A 182 16.79 6.41 8.23
C GLY A 182 17.97 6.78 7.35
N GLU A 183 18.96 5.92 7.27
CA GLU A 183 20.06 6.07 6.32
C GLU A 183 19.55 5.93 4.88
N GLY A 184 19.97 6.82 3.99
CA GLY A 184 19.60 6.86 2.58
C GLY A 184 18.25 7.55 2.31
N ASP A 185 17.65 7.23 1.18
CA ASP A 185 16.37 7.81 0.76
C ASP A 185 15.23 7.47 1.72
N ILE A 186 14.30 8.41 1.90
CA ILE A 186 13.07 8.24 2.71
C ILE A 186 12.29 6.99 2.27
N TYR A 187 12.34 6.66 0.98
CA TYR A 187 11.75 5.48 0.38
C TYR A 187 12.84 4.59 -0.22
N LEU A 188 13.50 3.79 0.60
CA LEU A 188 14.40 2.76 0.10
C LEU A 188 13.58 1.70 -0.63
N GLY A 189 13.87 1.51 -1.92
CA GLY A 189 13.21 0.53 -2.77
C GLY A 189 14.03 -0.74 -2.95
N TYR A 190 13.35 -1.87 -2.90
CA TYR A 190 13.93 -3.18 -3.23
C TYR A 190 13.18 -3.79 -4.40
N LYS A 191 13.89 -4.44 -5.31
CA LYS A 191 13.31 -5.23 -6.38
C LYS A 191 13.60 -6.70 -6.12
N ALA A 192 12.56 -7.45 -5.76
CA ALA A 192 12.66 -8.83 -5.29
C ALA A 192 11.67 -9.73 -6.06
N LEU A 193 11.98 -10.02 -7.33
CA LEU A 193 11.09 -10.72 -8.27
C LEU A 193 10.76 -12.16 -7.86
N LYS A 194 11.59 -12.80 -7.03
CA LYS A 194 11.46 -14.20 -6.62
C LYS A 194 11.19 -14.37 -5.12
N ALA A 195 11.02 -13.27 -4.38
CA ALA A 195 10.80 -13.35 -2.94
C ALA A 195 9.48 -14.04 -2.62
N LYS A 196 9.54 -14.95 -1.64
CA LYS A 196 8.37 -15.59 -1.00
C LYS A 196 8.14 -15.07 0.40
N SER A 197 9.20 -14.54 1.02
CA SER A 197 9.15 -13.91 2.32
C SER A 197 9.98 -12.63 2.37
N ILE A 198 9.48 -11.67 3.15
CA ILE A 198 10.13 -10.41 3.44
C ILE A 198 10.13 -10.26 4.95
N TYR A 199 11.31 -10.04 5.53
CA TYR A 199 11.47 -9.73 6.94
C TYR A 199 12.06 -8.33 7.09
N PHE A 200 11.37 -7.47 7.84
CA PHE A 200 11.80 -6.10 8.09
C PHE A 200 12.00 -5.87 9.59
N GLU A 201 13.22 -5.48 9.97
CA GLU A 201 13.62 -5.14 11.33
C GLU A 201 14.10 -3.68 11.39
N PRO A 202 13.20 -2.71 11.61
CA PRO A 202 13.61 -1.35 11.94
C PRO A 202 14.25 -1.31 13.33
N VAL A 203 15.39 -0.64 13.46
CA VAL A 203 16.10 -0.42 14.72
C VAL A 203 15.93 1.05 15.11
N LEU A 204 15.22 1.31 16.20
CA LEU A 204 14.97 2.66 16.67
C LEU A 204 16.03 3.13 17.65
N HIS A 205 16.75 4.20 17.32
CA HIS A 205 17.73 4.88 18.18
C HIS A 205 17.06 6.04 18.93
N SER A 206 16.17 5.73 19.86
CA SER A 206 15.32 6.70 20.57
C SER A 206 16.07 7.75 21.40
N HIS A 207 17.35 7.52 21.71
CA HIS A 207 18.18 8.46 22.48
C HIS A 207 18.79 9.59 21.62
N PHE A 208 18.73 9.48 20.29
CA PHE A 208 19.28 10.45 19.36
C PHE A 208 18.17 11.19 18.63
N ILE A 209 17.67 12.26 19.26
CA ILE A 209 16.60 13.07 18.66
C ILE A 209 17.23 14.22 17.89
N LEU A 210 16.87 14.32 16.60
CA LEU A 210 17.25 15.44 15.73
C LEU A 210 16.13 16.49 15.72
N TYR A 211 16.53 17.77 15.61
CA TYR A 211 15.58 18.89 15.52
C TYR A 211 15.93 19.74 14.30
N SER A 212 14.93 20.13 13.52
CA SER A 212 15.08 21.14 12.46
C SER A 212 13.91 22.10 12.46
N VAL A 213 14.18 23.33 12.04
CA VAL A 213 13.22 24.42 11.87
C VAL A 213 13.38 24.94 10.46
N GLU A 214 12.29 25.01 9.68
CA GLU A 214 12.22 25.52 8.32
C GLU A 214 11.30 26.73 8.21
#